data_d6ef1d764af110bbc509992c89c949af
#
_entry.id   d6ef1d764af110bbc509992c89c949af
#
_cell.length_a   1.000
_cell.length_b   1.000
_cell.length_c   1.000
_cell.angle_alpha   90.00
_cell.angle_beta   90.00
_cell.angle_gamma   90.00
#
_symmetry.space_group_name_H-M   'P 1'
#
loop_
_entity.id
_entity.type
_entity.pdbx_description
1 polymer ?
#
loop_
_entity_poly.entity_id
_entity_poly.type
_entity_poly.pdbx_seq_one_letter_code
_entity_poly.pdbx_strand_id
1 'polypeptide(L)'
;HTRETLKYLKNRGIIPAMVQVGNEITNGFLWPDGHVKNLAAMAGLLQAGIYAVKEECPEARIVLHLDFGTDAELYERWFDAIEPFDIDYDIIGMSYYPHWNGGLNLLLDNMNRVSQKYGKDVMIAETSIGYTTDTLGCTGLVFTQELEKNTGYPATEAGQMQFLRDLFE
;
A
#
# COMPACT_ATOMS: atom_id res chain seq x y z
N HIS A 1 15.15 -14.60 1.38
CA HIS A 1 14.94 -13.49 2.30
C HIS A 1 13.57 -13.60 2.99
N THR A 2 12.41 -13.54 2.28
CA THR A 2 11.06 -13.65 2.86
C THR A 2 10.93 -14.86 3.79
N ARG A 3 11.32 -16.06 3.33
CA ARG A 3 11.29 -17.29 4.14
C ARG A 3 12.12 -17.17 5.41
N GLU A 4 13.31 -16.65 5.33
CA GLU A 4 14.23 -16.49 6.48
C GLU A 4 13.65 -15.54 7.53
N THR A 5 13.08 -14.42 7.08
CA THR A 5 12.41 -13.46 7.96
C THR A 5 11.22 -14.09 8.67
N LEU A 6 10.36 -14.80 7.94
CA LEU A 6 9.19 -15.46 8.54
C LEU A 6 9.58 -16.58 9.51
N LYS A 7 10.61 -17.39 9.20
CA LYS A 7 11.16 -18.36 10.13
C LYS A 7 11.71 -17.71 11.39
N TYR A 8 12.40 -16.60 11.24
CA TYR A 8 12.94 -15.85 12.39
C TYR A 8 11.81 -15.36 13.31
N LEU A 9 10.73 -14.81 12.76
CA LEU A 9 9.54 -14.37 13.52
C LEU A 9 8.85 -15.56 14.20
N LYS A 10 8.58 -16.61 13.45
CA LYS A 10 7.91 -17.83 13.92
C LYS A 10 8.65 -18.48 15.08
N ASN A 11 9.99 -18.54 15.02
CA ASN A 11 10.82 -19.07 16.10
C ASN A 11 10.75 -18.25 17.40
N ARG A 12 10.16 -17.06 17.33
CA ARG A 12 9.89 -16.16 18.46
C ARG A 12 8.43 -16.12 18.87
N GLY A 13 7.61 -17.01 18.32
CA GLY A 13 6.17 -17.06 18.60
C GLY A 13 5.37 -15.95 17.90
N ILE A 14 5.96 -15.26 16.90
CA ILE A 14 5.30 -14.20 16.14
C ILE A 14 4.85 -14.78 14.80
N ILE A 15 3.54 -14.91 14.63
CA ILE A 15 2.92 -15.39 13.38
C ILE A 15 2.12 -14.23 12.81
N PRO A 16 2.51 -13.65 11.66
CA PRO A 16 1.77 -12.56 11.05
C PRO A 16 0.42 -13.04 10.51
N ALA A 17 -0.62 -12.26 10.73
CA ALA A 17 -1.93 -12.51 10.12
C ALA A 17 -1.98 -12.07 8.64
N MET A 18 -1.13 -11.12 8.27
CA MET A 18 -1.00 -10.60 6.90
C MET A 18 0.49 -10.41 6.58
N VAL A 19 0.84 -10.61 5.32
CA VAL A 19 2.19 -10.34 4.82
C VAL A 19 2.09 -9.57 3.51
N GLN A 20 2.67 -8.38 3.52
CA GLN A 20 2.82 -7.56 2.32
C GLN A 20 4.07 -8.00 1.56
N VAL A 21 3.88 -8.41 0.31
CA VAL A 21 4.97 -8.82 -0.58
C VAL A 21 5.35 -7.66 -1.50
N GLY A 22 6.44 -6.99 -1.15
CA GLY A 22 6.85 -5.72 -1.74
C GLY A 22 6.16 -4.52 -1.07
N ASN A 23 6.67 -3.32 -1.32
CA ASN A 23 6.13 -2.06 -0.83
C ASN A 23 6.00 -1.09 -1.98
N GLU A 24 4.79 -0.50 -2.16
CA GLU A 24 4.52 0.46 -3.24
C GLU A 24 5.05 0.00 -4.60
N ILE A 25 4.64 -1.21 -5.00
CA ILE A 25 5.19 -1.90 -6.17
C ILE A 25 4.59 -1.43 -7.52
N THR A 26 4.04 -0.25 -7.59
CA THR A 26 3.48 0.34 -8.81
C THR A 26 4.46 0.31 -9.98
N ASN A 27 5.74 0.58 -9.70
CA ASN A 27 6.82 0.49 -10.69
C ASN A 27 7.62 -0.82 -10.61
N GLY A 28 7.11 -1.80 -9.86
CA GLY A 28 7.80 -3.04 -9.56
C GLY A 28 8.73 -2.93 -8.35
N PHE A 29 9.53 -3.95 -8.11
CA PHE A 29 10.46 -4.03 -6.97
C PHE A 29 11.68 -4.87 -7.34
N LEU A 30 12.73 -4.85 -6.51
CA LEU A 30 14.00 -5.57 -6.77
C LEU A 30 14.58 -5.25 -8.17
N TRP A 31 14.71 -3.97 -8.47
CA TRP A 31 15.22 -3.50 -9.76
C TRP A 31 16.68 -3.96 -10.00
N PRO A 32 17.05 -4.19 -11.29
CA PRO A 32 16.24 -3.98 -12.51
C PRO A 32 15.28 -5.12 -12.84
N ASP A 33 15.45 -6.31 -12.26
CA ASP A 33 14.78 -7.54 -12.70
C ASP A 33 13.26 -7.49 -12.51
N GLY A 34 12.80 -7.03 -11.36
CA GLY A 34 11.36 -6.91 -11.03
C GLY A 34 10.73 -5.57 -11.38
N HIS A 35 11.29 -4.82 -12.35
CA HIS A 35 10.65 -3.60 -12.83
C HIS A 35 9.37 -3.91 -13.60
N VAL A 36 8.32 -3.11 -13.44
CA VAL A 36 7.01 -3.28 -14.10
C VAL A 36 7.06 -3.40 -15.64
N LYS A 37 8.11 -2.89 -16.28
CA LYS A 37 8.36 -3.09 -17.71
C LYS A 37 8.72 -4.53 -18.08
N ASN A 38 9.09 -5.36 -17.09
CA ASN A 38 9.35 -6.78 -17.23
C ASN A 38 8.35 -7.57 -16.38
N LEU A 39 7.07 -7.53 -16.78
CA LEU A 39 5.95 -8.10 -16.01
C LEU A 39 6.16 -9.57 -15.66
N ALA A 40 6.71 -10.37 -16.56
CA ALA A 40 6.93 -11.79 -16.31
C ALA A 40 7.94 -12.03 -15.18
N ALA A 41 9.04 -11.28 -15.17
CA ALA A 41 10.03 -11.40 -14.09
C ALA A 41 9.48 -10.84 -12.76
N MET A 42 8.77 -9.71 -12.80
CA MET A 42 8.11 -9.16 -11.62
C MET A 42 7.10 -10.14 -11.03
N ALA A 43 6.25 -10.73 -11.86
CA ALA A 43 5.28 -11.74 -11.44
C ALA A 43 5.94 -12.96 -10.82
N GLY A 44 7.03 -13.46 -11.42
CA GLY A 44 7.81 -14.58 -10.88
C GLY A 44 8.41 -14.26 -9.50
N LEU A 45 8.87 -13.02 -9.29
CA LEU A 45 9.36 -12.57 -7.98
C LEU A 45 8.24 -12.47 -6.94
N LEU A 46 7.06 -11.97 -7.33
CA LEU A 46 5.87 -11.97 -6.48
C LEU A 46 5.47 -13.39 -6.08
N GLN A 47 5.33 -14.29 -7.04
CA GLN A 47 5.00 -15.70 -6.79
C GLN A 47 6.00 -16.36 -5.84
N ALA A 48 7.30 -16.12 -6.03
CA ALA A 48 8.34 -16.66 -5.14
C ALA A 48 8.22 -16.13 -3.70
N GLY A 49 7.91 -14.85 -3.53
CA GLY A 49 7.63 -14.24 -2.23
C GLY A 49 6.39 -14.84 -1.57
N ILE A 50 5.29 -14.89 -2.31
CA ILE A 50 4.00 -15.46 -1.86
C ILE A 50 4.16 -16.94 -1.49
N TYR A 51 4.83 -17.72 -2.32
CA TYR A 51 5.11 -19.12 -2.02
C TYR A 51 5.86 -19.27 -0.68
N ALA A 52 6.87 -18.45 -0.44
CA ALA A 52 7.60 -18.47 0.82
C ALA A 52 6.71 -18.10 2.03
N VAL A 53 5.75 -17.19 1.85
CA VAL A 53 4.75 -16.88 2.91
C VAL A 53 3.85 -18.06 3.19
N LYS A 54 3.26 -18.65 2.16
CA LYS A 54 2.34 -19.78 2.31
C LYS A 54 3.02 -21.03 2.90
N GLU A 55 4.32 -21.24 2.65
CA GLU A 55 5.09 -22.32 3.30
C GLU A 55 5.28 -22.07 4.80
N GLU A 56 5.63 -20.87 5.21
CA GLU A 56 5.99 -20.56 6.60
C GLU A 56 4.78 -20.15 7.46
N CYS A 57 3.82 -19.46 6.86
CA CYS A 57 2.62 -18.92 7.51
C CYS A 57 1.41 -19.16 6.61
N PRO A 58 0.91 -20.39 6.48
CA PRO A 58 -0.14 -20.75 5.51
C PRO A 58 -1.45 -19.99 5.70
N GLU A 59 -1.75 -19.56 6.93
CA GLU A 59 -2.95 -18.78 7.26
C GLU A 59 -2.79 -17.27 7.03
N ALA A 60 -1.58 -16.79 6.74
CA ALA A 60 -1.34 -15.38 6.50
C ALA A 60 -1.95 -14.95 5.16
N ARG A 61 -2.69 -13.84 5.20
CA ARG A 61 -3.24 -13.21 3.99
C ARG A 61 -2.16 -12.42 3.26
N ILE A 62 -2.17 -12.49 1.95
CA ILE A 62 -1.20 -11.80 1.09
C ILE A 62 -1.72 -10.43 0.71
N VAL A 63 -0.90 -9.40 0.93
CA VAL A 63 -1.18 -8.02 0.51
C VAL A 63 -0.28 -7.64 -0.65
N LEU A 64 -0.86 -7.14 -1.75
CA LEU A 64 -0.14 -6.41 -2.80
C LEU A 64 -0.42 -4.93 -2.65
N HIS A 65 0.62 -4.13 -2.49
CA HIS A 65 0.55 -2.73 -2.09
C HIS A 65 1.04 -1.80 -3.19
N LEU A 66 0.17 -0.89 -3.63
CA LEU A 66 0.50 0.17 -4.58
C LEU A 66 0.41 1.55 -3.91
N ASP A 67 1.18 2.50 -4.44
CA ASP A 67 1.04 3.93 -4.14
C ASP A 67 -0.17 4.57 -4.86
N PHE A 68 -0.39 5.88 -4.69
CA PHE A 68 -1.46 6.66 -5.34
C PHE A 68 -2.87 6.08 -5.18
N GLY A 69 -3.32 5.83 -3.93
CA GLY A 69 -4.59 5.16 -3.62
C GLY A 69 -5.86 5.76 -4.23
N THR A 70 -5.82 6.98 -4.77
CA THR A 70 -6.95 7.64 -5.44
C THR A 70 -6.94 7.50 -6.97
N ASP A 71 -5.86 6.93 -7.56
CA ASP A 71 -5.75 6.76 -9.01
C ASP A 71 -6.33 5.42 -9.47
N ALA A 72 -7.64 5.40 -9.70
CA ALA A 72 -8.37 4.21 -10.12
C ALA A 72 -7.86 3.62 -11.44
N GLU A 73 -7.43 4.46 -12.40
CA GLU A 73 -6.93 3.99 -13.68
C GLU A 73 -5.56 3.31 -13.55
N LEU A 74 -4.72 3.82 -12.64
CA LEU A 74 -3.44 3.19 -12.31
C LEU A 74 -3.67 1.79 -11.72
N TYR A 75 -4.57 1.69 -10.73
CA TYR A 75 -4.88 0.42 -10.08
C TYR A 75 -5.41 -0.60 -11.08
N GLU A 76 -6.40 -0.24 -11.88
CA GLU A 76 -6.94 -1.15 -12.90
C GLU A 76 -5.88 -1.58 -13.91
N ARG A 77 -5.12 -0.64 -14.45
CA ARG A 77 -4.06 -0.94 -15.40
C ARG A 77 -3.01 -1.89 -14.83
N TRP A 78 -2.66 -1.71 -13.53
CA TRP A 78 -1.66 -2.52 -12.87
C TRP A 78 -2.16 -3.95 -12.59
N PHE A 79 -3.34 -4.08 -11.97
CA PHE A 79 -3.91 -5.38 -11.64
C PHE A 79 -4.33 -6.16 -12.89
N ASP A 80 -4.89 -5.52 -13.91
CA ASP A 80 -5.18 -6.15 -15.21
C ASP A 80 -3.89 -6.68 -15.88
N ALA A 81 -2.77 -5.98 -15.73
CA ALA A 81 -1.50 -6.42 -16.31
C ALA A 81 -0.92 -7.66 -15.63
N ILE A 82 -1.19 -7.89 -14.36
CA ILE A 82 -0.72 -9.10 -13.64
C ILE A 82 -1.72 -10.27 -13.68
N GLU A 83 -2.96 -10.04 -14.06
CA GLU A 83 -4.01 -11.07 -14.12
C GLU A 83 -3.57 -12.34 -14.88
N PRO A 84 -2.89 -12.25 -16.06
CA PRO A 84 -2.45 -13.44 -16.79
C PRO A 84 -1.44 -14.33 -16.06
N PHE A 85 -0.85 -13.84 -14.97
CA PHE A 85 0.14 -14.59 -14.19
C PHE A 85 -0.43 -15.34 -13.00
N ASP A 86 -1.74 -15.25 -12.77
CA ASP A 86 -2.46 -15.96 -11.68
C ASP A 86 -1.79 -15.79 -10.31
N ILE A 87 -1.56 -14.53 -9.92
CA ILE A 87 -0.92 -14.19 -8.64
C ILE A 87 -1.92 -14.42 -7.49
N ASP A 88 -1.58 -15.30 -6.56
CA ASP A 88 -2.40 -15.63 -5.39
C ASP A 88 -2.26 -14.58 -4.29
N TYR A 89 -3.13 -13.57 -4.28
CA TYR A 89 -3.20 -12.53 -3.25
C TYR A 89 -4.63 -12.36 -2.72
N ASP A 90 -4.75 -11.81 -1.51
CA ASP A 90 -6.02 -11.68 -0.79
C ASP A 90 -6.48 -10.22 -0.67
N ILE A 91 -5.54 -9.28 -0.58
CA ILE A 91 -5.82 -7.88 -0.22
C ILE A 91 -5.08 -6.94 -1.17
N ILE A 92 -5.76 -5.90 -1.60
CA ILE A 92 -5.18 -4.74 -2.29
C ILE A 92 -4.84 -3.68 -1.24
N GLY A 93 -3.55 -3.43 -1.03
CA GLY A 93 -3.04 -2.37 -0.17
C GLY A 93 -2.88 -1.06 -0.94
N MET A 94 -3.20 0.06 -0.30
CA MET A 94 -3.13 1.39 -0.87
C MET A 94 -2.35 2.33 0.04
N SER A 95 -1.44 3.15 -0.52
CA SER A 95 -0.97 4.35 0.16
C SER A 95 -1.92 5.50 -0.13
N TYR A 96 -2.31 6.20 0.93
CA TYR A 96 -3.14 7.40 0.81
C TYR A 96 -2.58 8.53 1.67
N TYR A 97 -2.17 9.58 1.00
CA TYR A 97 -1.69 10.80 1.61
C TYR A 97 -2.50 11.98 1.09
N PRO A 98 -3.41 12.61 1.87
CA PRO A 98 -4.35 13.60 1.35
C PRO A 98 -3.67 14.78 0.66
N HIS A 99 -2.47 15.15 1.09
CA HIS A 99 -1.69 16.24 0.51
C HIS A 99 -1.12 15.94 -0.89
N TRP A 100 -1.08 14.66 -1.30
CA TRP A 100 -0.64 14.23 -2.64
C TRP A 100 -1.76 13.60 -3.46
N ASN A 101 -2.67 12.90 -2.79
CA ASN A 101 -3.65 12.07 -3.47
C ASN A 101 -5.05 12.73 -3.57
N GLY A 102 -5.28 13.85 -2.86
CA GLY A 102 -6.57 14.54 -2.88
C GLY A 102 -7.58 13.99 -1.88
N GLY A 103 -8.88 14.22 -2.14
CA GLY A 103 -9.95 13.98 -1.15
C GLY A 103 -10.28 12.51 -0.89
N LEU A 104 -10.83 12.23 0.31
CA LEU A 104 -11.27 10.90 0.74
C LEU A 104 -12.33 10.28 -0.17
N ASN A 105 -13.17 11.09 -0.82
CA ASN A 105 -14.16 10.59 -1.77
C ASN A 105 -13.51 9.85 -2.96
N LEU A 106 -12.39 10.35 -3.47
CA LEU A 106 -11.66 9.68 -4.56
C LEU A 106 -11.04 8.36 -4.10
N LEU A 107 -10.55 8.32 -2.85
CA LEU A 107 -10.06 7.09 -2.25
C LEU A 107 -11.17 6.05 -2.11
N LEU A 108 -12.32 6.44 -1.54
CA LEU A 108 -13.47 5.56 -1.35
C LEU A 108 -13.99 5.02 -2.70
N ASP A 109 -14.08 5.88 -3.71
CA ASP A 109 -14.51 5.48 -5.05
C ASP A 109 -13.56 4.43 -5.64
N ASN A 110 -12.23 4.64 -5.51
CA ASN A 110 -11.26 3.67 -5.99
C ASN A 110 -11.30 2.36 -5.19
N MET A 111 -11.37 2.42 -3.85
CA MET A 111 -11.49 1.23 -3.00
C MET A 111 -12.69 0.36 -3.40
N ASN A 112 -13.85 0.97 -3.58
CA ASN A 112 -15.06 0.28 -4.01
C ASN A 112 -14.90 -0.32 -5.42
N ARG A 113 -14.33 0.45 -6.34
CA ARG A 113 -14.15 0.03 -7.74
C ARG A 113 -13.22 -1.19 -7.84
N VAL A 114 -12.05 -1.17 -7.21
CA VAL A 114 -11.11 -2.28 -7.28
C VAL A 114 -11.59 -3.50 -6.51
N SER A 115 -12.23 -3.30 -5.34
CA SER A 115 -12.83 -4.40 -4.58
C SER A 115 -13.90 -5.15 -5.39
N GLN A 116 -14.79 -4.41 -6.06
CA GLN A 116 -15.82 -5.00 -6.93
C GLN A 116 -15.23 -5.69 -8.17
N LYS A 117 -14.24 -5.06 -8.81
CA LYS A 117 -13.66 -5.59 -10.05
C LYS A 117 -12.86 -6.87 -9.82
N TYR A 118 -12.03 -6.91 -8.77
CA TYR A 118 -11.12 -8.03 -8.51
C TYR A 118 -11.61 -9.02 -7.46
N GLY A 119 -12.72 -8.72 -6.77
CA GLY A 119 -13.27 -9.57 -5.72
C GLY A 119 -12.31 -9.73 -4.53
N LYS A 120 -11.51 -8.70 -4.24
CA LYS A 120 -10.51 -8.69 -3.16
C LYS A 120 -10.89 -7.69 -2.09
N ASP A 121 -10.44 -7.97 -0.85
CA ASP A 121 -10.48 -6.97 0.20
C ASP A 121 -9.52 -5.84 -0.11
N VAL A 122 -9.81 -4.65 0.41
CA VAL A 122 -8.97 -3.45 0.23
C VAL A 122 -8.61 -2.88 1.58
N MET A 123 -7.37 -2.42 1.74
CA MET A 123 -6.91 -1.76 2.95
C MET A 123 -6.04 -0.55 2.63
N ILE A 124 -6.11 0.46 3.47
CA ILE A 124 -5.14 1.54 3.47
C ILE A 124 -3.91 1.03 4.24
N ALA A 125 -2.84 0.72 3.50
CA ALA A 125 -1.60 0.20 4.06
C ALA A 125 -0.73 1.30 4.66
N GLU A 126 -0.80 2.51 4.08
CA GLU A 126 -0.05 3.68 4.54
C GLU A 126 -0.91 4.94 4.45
N THR A 127 -0.81 5.78 5.48
CA THR A 127 -1.37 7.14 5.47
C THR A 127 -0.67 8.02 6.47
N SER A 128 -0.64 9.31 6.22
CA SER A 128 -0.25 10.31 7.21
C SER A 128 -0.77 11.70 6.84
N ILE A 129 -0.86 12.55 7.87
CA ILE A 129 -1.05 13.99 7.74
C ILE A 129 -0.27 14.69 8.85
N GLY A 130 0.35 15.84 8.56
CA GLY A 130 1.08 16.61 9.55
C GLY A 130 0.15 17.34 10.51
N TYR A 131 0.48 17.36 11.79
CA TYR A 131 -0.17 18.20 12.80
C TYR A 131 0.49 19.57 12.96
N THR A 132 1.55 19.84 12.22
CA THR A 132 2.28 21.10 12.17
C THR A 132 2.99 21.26 10.84
N THR A 133 3.18 22.48 10.41
CA THR A 133 4.04 22.82 9.26
C THR A 133 5.43 23.28 9.70
N ASP A 134 5.72 23.26 11.01
CA ASP A 134 7.07 23.50 11.51
C ASP A 134 7.93 22.28 11.25
N THR A 135 9.00 22.47 10.49
CA THR A 135 9.92 21.39 10.13
C THR A 135 10.78 20.90 11.29
N LEU A 136 10.82 21.62 12.42
CA LEU A 136 11.63 21.33 13.60
C LEU A 136 13.11 21.03 13.24
N GLY A 137 13.60 21.63 12.16
CA GLY A 137 14.96 21.39 11.66
C GLY A 137 15.14 20.06 10.90
N CYS A 138 14.08 19.31 10.65
CA CYS A 138 14.13 18.10 9.83
C CYS A 138 14.35 18.43 8.35
N THR A 139 15.10 17.58 7.67
CA THR A 139 15.27 17.62 6.21
C THR A 139 14.63 16.40 5.58
N GLY A 140 14.14 16.54 4.34
CA GLY A 140 13.47 15.46 3.59
C GLY A 140 11.99 15.71 3.42
N LEU A 141 11.17 14.63 3.50
CA LEU A 141 9.72 14.73 3.36
C LEU A 141 9.11 15.35 4.62
N VAL A 142 8.84 16.65 4.56
CA VAL A 142 8.20 17.42 5.63
C VAL A 142 6.85 17.94 5.16
N PHE A 143 5.90 18.00 6.08
CA PHE A 143 4.57 18.56 5.81
C PHE A 143 4.66 20.08 5.82
N THR A 144 4.52 20.70 4.67
CA THR A 144 4.67 22.16 4.47
C THR A 144 3.32 22.86 4.44
N GLN A 145 3.31 24.19 4.58
CA GLN A 145 2.10 25.01 4.39
C GLN A 145 1.48 24.88 2.99
N GLU A 146 2.29 24.55 1.98
CA GLU A 146 1.80 24.30 0.63
C GLU A 146 1.05 22.94 0.57
N LEU A 147 1.61 21.91 1.16
CA LEU A 147 0.99 20.59 1.26
C LEU A 147 -0.30 20.61 2.10
N GLU A 148 -0.32 21.39 3.21
CA GLU A 148 -1.50 21.57 4.04
C GLU A 148 -2.71 22.03 3.22
N LYS A 149 -2.53 22.98 2.31
CA LYS A 149 -3.63 23.53 1.48
C LYS A 149 -4.35 22.48 0.64
N ASN A 150 -3.66 21.39 0.31
CA ASN A 150 -4.21 20.31 -0.52
C ASN A 150 -5.04 19.31 0.28
N THR A 151 -4.98 19.34 1.62
CA THR A 151 -5.58 18.29 2.45
C THR A 151 -7.03 18.54 2.83
N GLY A 152 -7.43 19.82 2.90
CA GLY A 152 -8.71 20.23 3.52
C GLY A 152 -8.71 20.21 5.06
N TYR A 153 -7.59 19.84 5.68
CA TYR A 153 -7.42 19.75 7.14
C TYR A 153 -6.30 20.68 7.60
N PRO A 154 -6.50 21.52 8.64
CA PRO A 154 -5.44 22.38 9.14
C PRO A 154 -4.31 21.57 9.80
N ALA A 155 -3.08 22.04 9.66
CA ALA A 155 -1.90 21.44 10.27
C ALA A 155 -1.87 21.73 11.79
N THR A 156 -2.78 21.10 12.50
CA THR A 156 -2.95 21.17 13.96
C THR A 156 -3.31 19.78 14.49
N GLU A 157 -3.14 19.56 15.79
CA GLU A 157 -3.59 18.31 16.43
C GLU A 157 -5.08 18.02 16.17
N ALA A 158 -5.91 19.06 16.23
CA ALA A 158 -7.34 18.95 15.96
C ALA A 158 -7.62 18.58 14.48
N GLY A 159 -6.87 19.17 13.54
CA GLY A 159 -7.00 18.84 12.11
C GLY A 159 -6.54 17.42 11.79
N GLN A 160 -5.43 16.97 12.39
CA GLN A 160 -4.99 15.59 12.25
C GLN A 160 -6.01 14.61 12.84
N MET A 161 -6.57 14.92 14.01
CA MET A 161 -7.62 14.11 14.62
C MET A 161 -8.87 14.05 13.75
N GLN A 162 -9.28 15.17 13.15
CA GLN A 162 -10.45 15.21 12.27
C GLN A 162 -10.22 14.36 11.00
N PHE A 163 -9.04 14.49 10.37
CA PHE A 163 -8.68 13.64 9.24
C PHE A 163 -8.78 12.15 9.57
N LEU A 164 -8.19 11.73 10.69
CA LEU A 164 -8.24 10.32 11.09
C LEU A 164 -9.66 9.84 11.38
N ARG A 165 -10.50 10.71 11.96
CA ARG A 165 -11.91 10.40 12.19
C ARG A 165 -12.66 10.22 10.88
N ASP A 166 -12.51 11.15 9.93
CA ASP A 166 -13.17 11.09 8.63
C ASP A 166 -12.66 9.89 7.77
N LEU A 167 -11.41 9.47 8.01
CA LEU A 167 -10.82 8.31 7.32
C LEU A 167 -11.42 6.98 7.82
N PHE A 168 -11.82 6.89 9.10
CA PHE A 168 -12.36 5.67 9.71
C PHE A 168 -13.89 5.59 9.70
N GLU A 169 -14.60 6.65 9.31
CA GLU A 169 -16.05 6.70 9.15
C GLU A 169 -16.48 6.33 7.73
#